data_449d50336a0c92386db0a133ddc05c15
#
_entry.id   449d50336a0c92386db0a133ddc05c15
#
_cell.length_a   1.000
_cell.length_b   1.000
_cell.length_c   1.000
_cell.angle_alpha   90.00
_cell.angle_beta   90.00
_cell.angle_gamma   90.00
#
_symmetry.space_group_name_H-M   'P 1'
#
loop_
_entity.id
_entity.type
_entity.pdbx_description
1 polymer ?
#
loop_
_entity_poly.entity_id
_entity_poly.type
_entity_poly.pdbx_seq_one_letter_code
_entity_poly.pdbx_strand_id
1 'polypeptide(L)' 'MKNQKTITVRISEELLGKLAYVSESEGRTLNNQFLLLARNSVAYFEKNKGRIDANKANDALAKLDCVTDTPDA' A
#
# COMPACT_ATOMS: atom_id res chain seq x y z
N MET A 1 -13.18 7.00 -11.37
CA MET A 1 -12.13 6.62 -10.94
C MET A 1 -11.83 6.97 -9.57
N LYS A 2 -11.11 6.28 -8.88
CA LYS A 2 -10.94 6.50 -7.57
C LYS A 2 -9.92 7.52 -7.27
N ASN A 3 -10.04 8.19 -6.19
CA ASN A 3 -9.04 9.12 -5.73
C ASN A 3 -7.85 8.34 -5.23
N GLN A 4 -6.68 8.77 -5.58
CA GLN A 4 -5.47 8.09 -5.18
C GLN A 4 -4.56 9.04 -4.45
N LYS A 5 -3.84 8.53 -3.50
CA LYS A 5 -2.88 9.30 -2.72
C LYS A 5 -1.50 8.72 -2.92
N THR A 6 -0.52 9.57 -2.82
CA THR A 6 0.87 9.13 -2.95
C THR A 6 1.45 8.93 -1.57
N ILE A 7 2.16 7.86 -1.40
CA ILE A 7 2.78 7.57 -0.11
C ILE A 7 4.23 7.22 -0.35
N THR A 8 5.10 7.70 0.50
CA THR A 8 6.51 7.42 0.40
C THR A 8 6.91 6.37 1.42
N VAL A 9 7.62 5.36 0.95
CA VAL A 9 8.01 4.25 1.80
C VAL A 9 9.52 4.12 1.77
N ARG A 10 10.11 3.95 2.93
CA ARG A 10 11.54 3.70 3.01
C ARG A 10 11.74 2.21 3.16
N ILE A 11 12.60 1.64 2.32
CA ILE A 11 12.77 0.21 2.32
C ILE A 11 14.21 -0.08 1.98
N SER A 12 14.79 -1.10 2.54
CA SER A 12 16.17 -1.43 2.28
C SER A 12 16.35 -1.88 0.85
N GLU A 13 17.55 -1.68 0.34
CA GLU A 13 17.81 -2.08 -1.03
C GLU A 13 17.69 -3.59 -1.21
N GLU A 14 18.09 -4.33 -0.21
CA GLU A 14 18.03 -5.78 -0.29
C GLU A 14 16.58 -6.23 -0.41
N LEU A 15 15.69 -5.71 0.41
CA LEU A 15 14.30 -6.09 0.39
C LEU A 15 13.65 -5.61 -0.90
N LEU A 16 13.99 -4.40 -1.33
CA LEU A 16 13.45 -3.87 -2.55
C LEU A 16 13.87 -4.71 -3.74
N GLY A 17 15.13 -5.14 -3.77
CA GLY A 17 15.60 -5.99 -4.85
C GLY A 17 14.87 -7.33 -4.90
N LYS A 18 14.64 -7.92 -3.74
CA LYS A 18 13.92 -9.18 -3.70
C LYS A 18 12.49 -9.00 -4.16
N LEU A 19 11.87 -7.90 -3.76
CA LEU A 19 10.51 -7.64 -4.14
C LEU A 19 10.41 -7.38 -5.65
N ALA A 20 11.40 -6.69 -6.20
CA ALA A 20 11.43 -6.46 -7.63
C ALA A 20 11.54 -7.78 -8.39
N TYR A 21 12.35 -8.69 -7.87
CA TYR A 21 12.51 -9.99 -8.51
C TYR A 21 11.20 -10.77 -8.48
N VAL A 22 10.49 -10.72 -7.36
CA VAL A 22 9.21 -11.39 -7.23
C VAL A 22 8.20 -10.78 -8.22
N SER A 23 8.20 -9.46 -8.33
CA SER A 23 7.28 -8.78 -9.23
C SER A 23 7.54 -9.20 -10.66
N GLU A 24 8.79 -9.25 -11.04
CA GLU A 24 9.16 -9.62 -12.38
C GLU A 24 8.77 -11.07 -12.65
N SER A 25 9.00 -11.95 -11.69
CA SER A 25 8.67 -13.35 -11.85
C SER A 25 7.18 -13.55 -12.01
N GLU A 26 6.37 -12.70 -11.43
CA GLU A 26 4.94 -12.83 -11.50
C GLU A 26 4.34 -11.98 -12.61
N GLY A 27 5.17 -11.32 -13.39
CA GLY A 27 4.66 -10.53 -14.49
C GLY A 27 3.95 -9.26 -14.06
N ARG A 28 4.34 -8.70 -12.91
CA ARG A 28 3.71 -7.49 -12.43
C ARG A 28 4.72 -6.39 -12.34
N THR A 29 4.27 -5.16 -12.37
CA THR A 29 5.15 -4.04 -12.08
C THR A 29 5.33 -3.98 -10.57
N LEU A 30 6.36 -3.30 -10.14
CA LEU A 30 6.61 -3.15 -8.73
C LEU A 30 5.45 -2.41 -8.06
N ASN A 31 4.90 -1.42 -8.73
CA ASN A 31 3.78 -0.66 -8.20
C ASN A 31 2.57 -1.58 -7.98
N ASN A 32 2.28 -2.44 -8.94
CA ASN A 32 1.18 -3.37 -8.79
C ASN A 32 1.43 -4.38 -7.69
N GLN A 33 2.69 -4.75 -7.50
CA GLN A 33 3.02 -5.68 -6.44
C GLN A 33 2.75 -5.06 -5.07
N PHE A 34 3.10 -3.79 -4.90
CA PHE A 34 2.81 -3.10 -3.65
C PHE A 34 1.31 -2.98 -3.43
N LEU A 35 0.55 -2.69 -4.46
CA LEU A 35 -0.89 -2.60 -4.32
C LEU A 35 -1.50 -3.94 -3.92
N LEU A 36 -0.99 -5.02 -4.49
CA LEU A 36 -1.46 -6.34 -4.13
C LEU A 36 -1.15 -6.67 -2.68
N LEU A 37 0.06 -6.34 -2.25
CA LEU A 37 0.43 -6.56 -0.86
C LEU A 37 -0.46 -5.74 0.08
N ALA A 38 -0.78 -4.51 -0.30
CA ALA A 38 -1.62 -3.67 0.52
C ALA A 38 -3.02 -4.26 0.63
N ARG A 39 -3.57 -4.72 -0.49
CA ARG A 39 -4.90 -5.32 -0.47
C ARG A 39 -4.92 -6.58 0.37
N ASN A 40 -3.89 -7.40 0.25
CA ASN A 40 -3.82 -8.64 1.01
C ASN A 40 -3.70 -8.35 2.50
N SER A 41 -2.96 -7.30 2.84
CA SER A 41 -2.80 -6.93 4.23
C SER A 41 -4.13 -6.50 4.84
N VAL A 42 -4.91 -5.70 4.11
CA VAL A 42 -6.20 -5.25 4.58
C VAL A 42 -7.16 -6.43 4.69
N ALA A 43 -7.17 -7.29 3.69
CA ALA A 43 -8.07 -8.44 3.70
C ALA A 43 -7.76 -9.36 4.87
N TYR A 44 -6.48 -9.55 5.16
CA TYR A 44 -6.07 -10.39 6.26
C TYR A 44 -6.56 -9.81 7.59
N PHE A 45 -6.41 -8.50 7.75
CA PHE A 45 -6.84 -7.85 8.98
C PHE A 45 -8.35 -7.98 9.14
N GLU A 46 -9.10 -7.74 8.06
CA GLU A 46 -10.55 -7.82 8.15
C GLU A 46 -11.02 -9.23 8.43
N LYS A 47 -10.30 -10.21 7.93
CA LYS A 47 -10.68 -11.57 8.18
C LYS A 47 -10.48 -11.96 9.64
N ASN A 48 -9.43 -11.45 10.26
CA ASN A 48 -9.12 -11.84 11.62
C ASN A 48 -9.69 -10.91 12.67
N LYS A 49 -9.86 -9.64 12.37
CA LYS A 49 -10.30 -8.67 13.36
C LYS A 49 -11.61 -8.01 13.02
N GLY A 50 -12.17 -8.27 11.85
CA GLY A 50 -13.46 -7.73 11.48
C GLY A 50 -13.36 -6.64 10.46
N ARG A 51 -14.50 -6.32 9.85
CA ARG A 51 -14.54 -5.40 8.77
C ARG A 51 -14.14 -4.02 9.20
N ILE A 52 -13.46 -3.29 8.37
CA ILE A 52 -13.07 -1.92 8.63
C ILE A 52 -14.14 -1.01 8.07
N ASP A 53 -14.73 -0.19 8.93
CA ASP A 53 -15.75 0.73 8.55
C ASP A 53 -15.13 1.88 7.78
N ALA A 54 -15.83 2.40 6.82
CA ALA A 54 -15.33 3.52 6.03
C ALA A 54 -15.02 4.73 6.89
N ASN A 55 -15.80 4.97 7.91
CA ASN A 55 -15.54 6.10 8.80
C ASN A 55 -14.24 5.93 9.56
N LYS A 56 -13.95 4.71 9.98
CA LYS A 56 -12.69 4.46 10.69
C LYS A 56 -11.51 4.60 9.74
N ALA A 57 -11.67 4.15 8.51
CA ALA A 57 -10.61 4.26 7.53
C ALA A 57 -10.34 5.73 7.20
N ASN A 58 -11.37 6.52 7.04
CA ASN A 58 -11.20 7.92 6.74
C ASN A 58 -10.54 8.66 7.90
N ASP A 59 -10.91 8.29 9.12
CA ASP A 59 -10.32 8.90 10.28
C ASP A 59 -8.83 8.57 10.39
N ALA A 60 -8.48 7.34 10.12
CA ALA A 60 -7.09 6.93 10.14
C ALA A 60 -6.30 7.64 9.05
N LEU A 61 -6.90 7.80 7.87
CA LEU A 61 -6.24 8.47 6.78
C LEU A 61 -5.95 9.93 7.14
N ALA A 62 -6.87 10.58 7.83
CA ALA A 62 -6.69 11.97 8.21
C ALA A 62 -5.53 12.16 9.19
N LYS A 63 -5.15 11.10 9.88
CA LYS A 63 -4.08 11.19 10.86
C LYS A 63 -2.70 10.93 10.28
N LEU A 64 -2.62 10.51 9.01
CA LEU A 64 -1.34 10.17 8.43
C LEU A 64 -0.57 11.42 8.06
N ASP A 65 0.71 11.41 8.35
CA ASP A 65 1.55 12.51 7.97
C ASP A 65 2.37 12.20 6.77
N CYS A 66 2.54 10.96 6.42
CA CYS A 66 3.41 10.59 5.30
C CYS A 66 2.68 10.51 3.98
N VAL A 67 1.38 10.77 3.97
CA VAL A 67 0.62 10.74 2.73
C VAL A 67 0.58 12.13 2.16
N THR A 68 0.87 12.27 0.88
CA THR A 68 0.78 13.57 0.24
C THR A 68 -0.18 13.50 -0.90
N ASP A 69 -0.79 14.62 -1.21
CA ASP A 69 -1.71 14.66 -2.31
C ASP A 69 -1.01 15.05 -3.57
N THR A 70 0.23 15.48 -3.54
CA THR A 70 0.96 15.84 -4.72
C THR A 70 2.20 15.04 -4.78
N PRO A 71 2.67 14.78 -5.93
CA PRO A 71 3.85 14.04 -6.08
C PRO A 71 4.95 14.84 -5.55
N ASP A 72 5.83 14.26 -4.92
CA ASP A 72 6.77 14.95 -4.37
C ASP A 72 7.72 15.23 -5.20
N ALA A 73 7.84 15.68 -5.79
CA ALA A 73 8.66 16.00 -6.81
C ALA A 73 9.88 15.53 -6.65
#